data_3f9e359c18ffe61790570dedae5ad589
#
_entry.id   3f9e359c18ffe61790570dedae5ad589
#
_cell.length_a   1.000
_cell.length_b   1.000
_cell.length_c   1.000
_cell.angle_alpha   90.00
_cell.angle_beta   90.00
_cell.angle_gamma   90.00
#
_symmetry.space_group_name_H-M   'P 1'
#
loop_
_entity.id
_entity.type
_entity.pdbx_description
1 polymer ?
#
loop_
_entity_poly.entity_id
_entity_poly.type
_entity_poly.pdbx_seq_one_letter_code
_entity_poly.pdbx_strand_id
1 'polypeptide(L)'
;MIKKWLTVIGKTILLLIGITFLSFLLVYHSPGDPAMVALKKSGMRVSEEALELKREELGLNDPFAVQYGRWLNEFFHGDLGESYKTGKAVAGELKKTIPATLLLTVAALALTILISFPIGVLCAKYKDRGFDNMIRFVTYFLSSLPSFFLALLMRYVMSMKLQLLPVIGSVSGKGIIMPALVLALTLSAWYIRQIRGIVLQELEQEYVDGLKSRGASENRILFFHVLKNCMLPIVTLLGMSFGTL
;
A
#
# COMPACT_ATOMS: atom_id res chain seq x y z
N MET A 1 -27.99 -9.85 11.44
CA MET A 1 -26.53 -9.81 11.22
C MET A 1 -26.11 -10.71 10.07
N ILE A 2 -26.44 -11.98 10.03
CA ILE A 2 -26.06 -12.97 8.99
C ILE A 2 -26.42 -12.49 7.57
N LYS A 3 -27.63 -11.97 7.34
CA LYS A 3 -28.06 -11.44 6.04
C LYS A 3 -27.13 -10.32 5.49
N LYS A 4 -26.67 -9.42 6.36
CA LYS A 4 -25.71 -8.36 5.98
C LYS A 4 -24.35 -8.93 5.56
N TRP A 5 -23.85 -9.92 6.30
CA TRP A 5 -22.59 -10.59 5.96
C TRP A 5 -22.68 -11.35 4.64
N LEU A 6 -23.76 -12.08 4.40
CA LEU A 6 -23.98 -12.78 3.12
C LEU A 6 -24.05 -11.79 1.94
N THR A 7 -24.70 -10.65 2.12
CA THR A 7 -24.76 -9.61 1.08
C THR A 7 -23.39 -9.01 0.82
N VAL A 8 -22.59 -8.75 1.85
CA VAL A 8 -21.22 -8.23 1.67
C VAL A 8 -20.33 -9.25 0.95
N ILE A 9 -20.35 -10.51 1.40
CA ILE A 9 -19.58 -11.59 0.76
C ILE A 9 -20.00 -11.76 -0.70
N GLY A 10 -21.30 -11.80 -1.00
CA GLY A 10 -21.80 -11.93 -2.38
C GLY A 10 -21.35 -10.77 -3.29
N LYS A 11 -21.42 -9.52 -2.79
CA LYS A 11 -20.91 -8.35 -3.51
C LYS A 11 -19.40 -8.42 -3.74
N THR A 12 -18.63 -8.86 -2.74
CA THR A 12 -17.17 -9.01 -2.85
C THR A 12 -16.81 -10.07 -3.88
N ILE A 13 -17.48 -11.22 -3.87
CA ILE A 13 -17.26 -12.29 -4.86
C ILE A 13 -17.58 -11.79 -6.27
N LEU A 14 -18.73 -11.12 -6.46
CA LEU A 14 -19.11 -10.55 -7.75
C LEU A 14 -18.08 -9.54 -8.27
N LEU A 15 -17.59 -8.68 -7.36
CA LEU A 15 -16.56 -7.70 -7.69
C LEU A 15 -15.23 -8.39 -8.07
N LEU A 16 -14.81 -9.42 -7.35
CA LEU A 16 -13.60 -10.18 -7.67
C LEU A 16 -13.72 -10.88 -9.03
N ILE A 17 -14.87 -11.50 -9.33
CA ILE A 17 -15.13 -12.09 -10.65
C ILE A 17 -15.07 -11.01 -11.73
N GLY A 18 -15.66 -9.84 -11.51
CA GLY A 18 -15.61 -8.73 -12.45
C GLY A 18 -14.18 -8.24 -12.72
N ILE A 19 -13.38 -8.10 -11.66
CA ILE A 19 -11.98 -7.68 -11.79
C ILE A 19 -11.15 -8.73 -12.53
N THR A 20 -11.27 -10.01 -12.19
CA THR A 20 -10.53 -11.09 -12.87
C THR A 20 -10.95 -11.22 -14.32
N PHE A 21 -12.24 -11.10 -14.63
CA PHE A 21 -12.74 -11.10 -16.01
C PHE A 21 -12.16 -9.94 -16.82
N LEU A 22 -12.21 -8.72 -16.31
CA LEU A 22 -11.65 -7.54 -16.99
C LEU A 22 -10.12 -7.66 -17.16
N SER A 23 -9.43 -8.15 -16.14
CA SER A 23 -7.97 -8.35 -16.22
C SER A 23 -7.63 -9.39 -17.28
N PHE A 24 -8.35 -10.52 -17.33
CA PHE A 24 -8.15 -11.54 -18.34
C PHE A 24 -8.48 -11.03 -19.75
N LEU A 25 -9.56 -10.25 -19.89
CA LEU A 25 -9.95 -9.61 -21.15
C LEU A 25 -8.85 -8.67 -21.68
N LEU A 26 -8.26 -7.86 -20.80
CA LEU A 26 -7.15 -6.97 -21.16
C LEU A 26 -5.90 -7.75 -21.61
N VAL A 27 -5.57 -8.84 -20.92
CA VAL A 27 -4.45 -9.72 -21.30
C VAL A 27 -4.73 -10.41 -22.64
N TYR A 28 -5.94 -10.92 -22.83
CA TYR A 28 -6.37 -11.57 -24.08
C TYR A 28 -6.25 -10.66 -25.30
N HIS A 29 -6.54 -9.36 -25.16
CA HIS A 29 -6.42 -8.36 -26.23
C HIS A 29 -5.07 -7.62 -26.23
N SER A 30 -4.16 -7.98 -25.32
CA SER A 30 -2.85 -7.33 -25.24
C SER A 30 -2.01 -7.68 -26.46
N PRO A 31 -1.29 -6.72 -27.04
CA PRO A 31 -0.34 -7.00 -28.10
C PRO A 31 0.81 -7.86 -27.57
N GLY A 32 0.93 -9.06 -28.09
CA GLY A 32 1.94 -10.04 -27.73
C GLY A 32 1.38 -11.46 -27.79
N ASP A 33 2.23 -12.39 -28.21
CA ASP A 33 1.85 -13.79 -28.31
C ASP A 33 2.54 -14.57 -27.17
N PRO A 34 1.78 -15.10 -26.20
CA PRO A 34 2.33 -15.91 -25.11
C PRO A 34 3.13 -17.12 -25.62
N ALA A 35 2.70 -17.73 -26.74
CA ALA A 35 3.40 -18.87 -27.34
C ALA A 35 4.79 -18.45 -27.85
N MET A 36 4.88 -17.25 -28.46
CA MET A 36 6.18 -16.70 -28.92
C MET A 36 7.11 -16.45 -27.72
N VAL A 37 6.60 -15.93 -26.62
CA VAL A 37 7.38 -15.69 -25.40
C VAL A 37 7.88 -17.01 -24.82
N ALA A 38 7.02 -18.04 -24.76
CA ALA A 38 7.38 -19.36 -24.28
C ALA A 38 8.47 -20.03 -25.16
N LEU A 39 8.36 -19.95 -26.48
CA LEU A 39 9.35 -20.50 -27.41
C LEU A 39 10.70 -19.78 -27.31
N LYS A 40 10.72 -18.46 -27.27
CA LYS A 40 11.96 -17.69 -27.10
C LYS A 40 12.69 -18.06 -25.81
N LYS A 41 11.94 -18.31 -24.74
CA LYS A 41 12.48 -18.70 -23.44
C LYS A 41 13.11 -20.10 -23.46
N SER A 42 12.49 -21.07 -24.17
CA SER A 42 13.05 -22.43 -24.32
C SER A 42 14.27 -22.51 -25.24
N GLY A 43 14.71 -21.38 -25.82
CA GLY A 43 15.84 -21.33 -26.74
C GLY A 43 15.57 -22.00 -28.10
N MET A 44 14.32 -22.36 -28.37
CA MET A 44 13.93 -22.94 -29.64
C MET A 44 13.86 -21.87 -30.75
N ARG A 45 14.16 -22.27 -31.97
CA ARG A 45 13.94 -21.40 -33.12
C ARG A 45 12.45 -21.18 -33.31
N VAL A 46 12.05 -19.92 -33.39
CA VAL A 46 10.68 -19.54 -33.64
C VAL A 46 10.40 -19.78 -35.12
N SER A 47 9.78 -20.92 -35.46
CA SER A 47 9.16 -21.19 -36.76
C SER A 47 7.65 -21.03 -36.62
N GLU A 48 6.96 -20.76 -37.73
CA GLU A 48 5.48 -20.68 -37.71
C GLU A 48 4.83 -21.97 -37.20
N GLU A 49 5.37 -23.13 -37.62
CA GLU A 49 4.90 -24.44 -37.20
C GLU A 49 5.09 -24.67 -35.70
N ALA A 50 6.25 -24.31 -35.14
CA ALA A 50 6.51 -24.42 -33.70
C ALA A 50 5.63 -23.45 -32.89
N LEU A 51 5.33 -22.27 -33.45
CA LEU A 51 4.44 -21.29 -32.85
C LEU A 51 3.02 -21.80 -32.76
N GLU A 52 2.50 -22.39 -33.85
CA GLU A 52 1.14 -22.93 -33.89
C GLU A 52 0.95 -24.12 -32.93
N LEU A 53 1.91 -25.04 -32.92
CA LEU A 53 1.92 -26.15 -31.97
C LEU A 53 1.92 -25.64 -30.51
N LYS A 54 2.67 -24.57 -30.24
CA LYS A 54 2.72 -24.00 -28.87
C LYS A 54 1.44 -23.24 -28.51
N ARG A 55 0.76 -22.61 -29.47
CA ARG A 55 -0.56 -22.02 -29.28
C ARG A 55 -1.61 -23.08 -28.94
N GLU A 56 -1.57 -24.19 -29.67
CA GLU A 56 -2.47 -25.32 -29.44
C GLU A 56 -2.21 -25.96 -28.06
N GLU A 57 -0.94 -26.20 -27.69
CA GLU A 57 -0.53 -26.72 -26.37
C GLU A 57 -1.02 -25.82 -25.22
N LEU A 58 -0.91 -24.50 -25.38
CA LEU A 58 -1.36 -23.51 -24.39
C LEU A 58 -2.86 -23.22 -24.46
N GLY A 59 -3.59 -23.81 -25.43
CA GLY A 59 -5.02 -23.58 -25.65
C GLY A 59 -5.37 -22.12 -26.01
N LEU A 60 -4.45 -21.40 -26.65
CA LEU A 60 -4.66 -20.01 -27.03
C LEU A 60 -5.60 -19.86 -28.23
N ASN A 61 -5.84 -20.93 -28.96
CA ASN A 61 -6.76 -21.01 -30.09
C ASN A 61 -8.22 -21.21 -29.63
N ASP A 62 -8.45 -21.50 -28.35
CA ASP A 62 -9.79 -21.66 -27.80
C ASP A 62 -10.53 -20.32 -27.69
N PRO A 63 -11.87 -20.31 -27.75
CA PRO A 63 -12.66 -19.13 -27.50
C PRO A 63 -12.36 -18.53 -26.11
N PHE A 64 -12.45 -17.21 -26.01
CA PHE A 64 -12.20 -16.46 -24.76
C PHE A 64 -12.86 -17.08 -23.52
N ALA A 65 -14.14 -17.47 -23.60
CA ALA A 65 -14.88 -18.02 -22.48
C ALA A 65 -14.29 -19.37 -21.98
N VAL A 66 -13.74 -20.18 -22.90
CA VAL A 66 -13.08 -21.45 -22.57
C VAL A 66 -11.75 -21.20 -21.88
N GLN A 67 -10.95 -20.29 -22.41
CA GLN A 67 -9.67 -19.90 -21.80
C GLN A 67 -9.87 -19.30 -20.41
N TYR A 68 -10.81 -18.39 -20.22
CA TYR A 68 -11.14 -17.81 -18.92
C TYR A 68 -11.66 -18.86 -17.92
N GLY A 69 -12.55 -19.76 -18.38
CA GLY A 69 -13.05 -20.86 -17.55
C GLY A 69 -11.97 -21.82 -17.10
N ARG A 70 -11.01 -22.18 -17.98
CA ARG A 70 -9.83 -22.99 -17.64
C ARG A 70 -8.96 -22.29 -16.61
N TRP A 71 -8.63 -21.03 -16.84
CA TRP A 71 -7.84 -20.23 -15.90
C TRP A 71 -8.50 -20.12 -14.51
N LEU A 72 -9.83 -19.90 -14.45
CA LEU A 72 -10.56 -19.90 -13.19
C LEU A 72 -10.49 -21.24 -12.47
N ASN A 73 -10.62 -22.34 -13.20
CA ASN A 73 -10.53 -23.68 -12.62
C ASN A 73 -9.14 -23.93 -12.04
N GLU A 74 -8.08 -23.60 -12.77
CA GLU A 74 -6.69 -23.72 -12.30
C GLU A 74 -6.45 -22.83 -11.06
N PHE A 75 -6.94 -21.59 -11.08
CA PHE A 75 -6.86 -20.67 -9.94
C PHE A 75 -7.49 -21.26 -8.67
N PHE A 76 -8.68 -21.87 -8.77
CA PHE A 76 -9.34 -22.50 -7.61
C PHE A 76 -8.62 -23.75 -7.12
N HIS A 77 -7.81 -24.39 -7.94
CA HIS A 77 -6.93 -25.50 -7.55
C HIS A 77 -5.55 -25.02 -7.04
N GLY A 78 -5.33 -23.71 -6.97
CA GLY A 78 -4.09 -23.12 -6.46
C GLY A 78 -2.98 -22.98 -7.49
N ASP A 79 -3.27 -23.26 -8.76
CA ASP A 79 -2.35 -22.98 -9.85
C ASP A 79 -2.60 -21.57 -10.40
N LEU A 80 -1.63 -20.69 -10.18
CA LEU A 80 -1.64 -19.30 -10.67
C LEU A 80 -0.96 -19.15 -12.04
N GLY A 81 -0.55 -20.25 -12.64
CA GLY A 81 0.14 -20.25 -13.92
C GLY A 81 1.55 -19.67 -13.86
N GLU A 82 2.06 -19.36 -15.04
CA GLU A 82 3.39 -18.78 -15.25
C GLU A 82 3.28 -17.31 -15.76
N SER A 83 4.26 -16.51 -15.36
CA SER A 83 4.38 -15.14 -15.84
C SER A 83 4.81 -15.11 -17.31
N TYR A 84 4.03 -14.54 -18.17
CA TYR A 84 4.38 -14.36 -19.60
C TYR A 84 5.67 -13.55 -19.80
N LYS A 85 6.01 -12.65 -18.86
CA LYS A 85 7.23 -11.84 -18.94
C LYS A 85 8.49 -12.61 -18.54
N THR A 86 8.41 -13.36 -17.43
CA THR A 86 9.59 -14.01 -16.83
C THR A 86 9.59 -15.53 -17.00
N GLY A 87 8.43 -16.11 -17.29
CA GLY A 87 8.16 -17.54 -17.37
C GLY A 87 8.41 -18.30 -16.08
N LYS A 88 8.34 -17.62 -14.96
CA LYS A 88 8.42 -18.24 -13.63
C LYS A 88 7.02 -18.47 -13.10
N ALA A 89 6.86 -19.49 -12.29
CA ALA A 89 5.61 -19.75 -11.60
C ALA A 89 5.19 -18.54 -10.75
N VAL A 90 4.00 -18.00 -11.00
CA VAL A 90 3.46 -16.81 -10.31
C VAL A 90 3.40 -17.04 -8.80
N ALA A 91 2.96 -18.23 -8.36
CA ALA A 91 2.92 -18.60 -6.94
C ALA A 91 4.30 -18.49 -6.26
N GLY A 92 5.38 -18.88 -6.96
CA GLY A 92 6.76 -18.80 -6.45
C GLY A 92 7.23 -17.35 -6.30
N GLU A 93 6.91 -16.48 -7.26
CA GLU A 93 7.26 -15.06 -7.19
C GLU A 93 6.44 -14.34 -6.10
N LEU A 94 5.16 -14.65 -5.94
CA LEU A 94 4.31 -14.10 -4.87
C LEU A 94 4.82 -14.50 -3.48
N LYS A 95 5.19 -15.77 -3.28
CA LYS A 95 5.77 -16.23 -1.99
C LYS A 95 7.02 -15.45 -1.59
N LYS A 96 7.80 -14.96 -2.53
CA LYS A 96 9.00 -14.12 -2.25
C LYS A 96 8.63 -12.65 -2.04
N THR A 97 7.71 -12.14 -2.83
CA THR A 97 7.43 -10.69 -2.89
C THR A 97 6.46 -10.25 -1.78
N ILE A 98 5.43 -11.06 -1.49
CA ILE A 98 4.43 -10.70 -0.47
C ILE A 98 5.06 -10.48 0.91
N PRO A 99 5.90 -11.38 1.47
CA PRO A 99 6.51 -11.13 2.78
C PRO A 99 7.37 -9.87 2.80
N ALA A 100 8.08 -9.61 1.70
CA ALA A 100 8.91 -8.44 1.52
C ALA A 100 8.09 -7.14 1.56
N THR A 101 7.00 -7.12 0.80
CA THR A 101 6.07 -5.98 0.74
C THR A 101 5.40 -5.76 2.10
N LEU A 102 4.93 -6.84 2.75
CA LEU A 102 4.30 -6.75 4.07
C LEU A 102 5.28 -6.19 5.12
N LEU A 103 6.53 -6.66 5.13
CA LEU A 103 7.54 -6.16 6.05
C LEU A 103 7.80 -4.66 5.83
N LEU A 104 7.93 -4.24 4.56
CA LEU A 104 8.13 -2.83 4.23
C LEU A 104 6.92 -1.98 4.63
N THR A 105 5.71 -2.44 4.33
CA THR A 105 4.46 -1.76 4.68
C THR A 105 4.33 -1.58 6.20
N VAL A 106 4.52 -2.65 6.97
CA VAL A 106 4.45 -2.59 8.44
C VAL A 106 5.53 -1.66 9.00
N ALA A 107 6.77 -1.75 8.51
CA ALA A 107 7.85 -0.87 8.94
C ALA A 107 7.54 0.61 8.60
N ALA A 108 7.06 0.90 7.39
CA ALA A 108 6.70 2.25 6.99
C ALA A 108 5.54 2.82 7.81
N LEU A 109 4.47 2.04 8.05
CA LEU A 109 3.34 2.47 8.87
C LEU A 109 3.73 2.67 10.34
N ALA A 110 4.54 1.78 10.90
CA ALA A 110 5.05 1.92 12.28
C ALA A 110 5.84 3.22 12.43
N LEU A 111 6.77 3.50 11.51
CA LEU A 111 7.53 4.76 11.49
C LEU A 111 6.61 5.97 11.28
N THR A 112 5.64 5.86 10.37
CA THR A 112 4.66 6.93 10.13
C THR A 112 3.93 7.31 11.42
N ILE A 113 3.41 6.34 12.16
CA ILE A 113 2.70 6.61 13.41
C ILE A 113 3.64 7.14 14.49
N LEU A 114 4.82 6.56 14.62
CA LEU A 114 5.81 7.01 15.59
C LEU A 114 6.18 8.50 15.40
N ILE A 115 6.20 8.96 14.16
CA ILE A 115 6.50 10.36 13.83
C ILE A 115 5.23 11.22 13.91
N SER A 116 4.15 10.78 13.24
CA SER A 116 2.99 11.65 13.01
C SER A 116 2.07 11.78 14.22
N PHE A 117 1.94 10.73 15.04
CA PHE A 117 1.05 10.78 16.20
C PHE A 117 1.50 11.84 17.23
N PRO A 118 2.73 11.83 17.75
CA PRO A 118 3.14 12.83 18.72
C PRO A 118 3.15 14.25 18.14
N ILE A 119 3.63 14.39 16.88
CA ILE A 119 3.69 15.70 16.22
C ILE A 119 2.27 16.26 15.97
N GLY A 120 1.35 15.43 15.47
CA GLY A 120 -0.03 15.84 15.21
C GLY A 120 -0.78 16.25 16.48
N VAL A 121 -0.59 15.49 17.59
CA VAL A 121 -1.15 15.83 18.90
C VAL A 121 -0.57 17.16 19.44
N LEU A 122 0.75 17.35 19.32
CA LEU A 122 1.39 18.59 19.73
C LEU A 122 0.93 19.78 18.88
N CYS A 123 0.74 19.61 17.58
CA CYS A 123 0.17 20.64 16.72
C CYS A 123 -1.25 21.03 17.15
N ALA A 124 -2.09 20.05 17.53
CA ALA A 124 -3.41 20.34 18.05
C ALA A 124 -3.36 21.06 19.42
N LYS A 125 -2.48 20.61 20.32
CA LYS A 125 -2.28 21.26 21.63
C LYS A 125 -1.82 22.70 21.51
N TYR A 126 -0.93 22.99 20.56
CA TYR A 126 -0.38 24.34 20.35
C TYR A 126 -1.01 24.99 19.11
N LYS A 127 -2.32 24.79 18.90
CA LYS A 127 -3.11 25.34 17.79
C LYS A 127 -2.72 26.80 17.51
N ASP A 128 -2.41 27.08 16.24
CA ASP A 128 -2.10 28.40 15.66
C ASP A 128 -0.88 29.12 16.30
N ARG A 129 -0.07 28.42 17.12
CA ARG A 129 1.22 28.92 17.62
C ARG A 129 2.34 28.63 16.62
N GLY A 130 3.52 29.22 16.87
CA GLY A 130 4.68 29.09 15.97
C GLY A 130 5.06 27.65 15.63
N PHE A 131 5.00 26.72 16.61
CA PHE A 131 5.26 25.29 16.37
C PHE A 131 4.26 24.67 15.38
N ASP A 132 2.96 24.88 15.58
CA ASP A 132 1.91 24.37 14.69
C ASP A 132 2.08 24.94 13.27
N ASN A 133 2.30 26.25 13.15
CA ASN A 133 2.47 26.90 11.85
C ASN A 133 3.72 26.39 11.11
N MET A 134 4.84 26.19 11.83
CA MET A 134 6.05 25.63 11.26
C MET A 134 5.84 24.19 10.75
N ILE A 135 5.22 23.33 11.55
CA ILE A 135 4.95 21.94 11.15
C ILE A 135 3.97 21.89 9.97
N ARG A 136 2.94 22.73 9.95
CA ARG A 136 2.03 22.85 8.80
C ARG A 136 2.79 23.25 7.54
N PHE A 137 3.66 24.24 7.60
CA PHE A 137 4.50 24.63 6.47
C PHE A 137 5.35 23.46 5.97
N VAL A 138 6.06 22.77 6.87
CA VAL A 138 6.89 21.61 6.54
C VAL A 138 6.06 20.49 5.92
N THR A 139 4.89 20.18 6.48
CA THR A 139 4.03 19.11 5.95
C THR A 139 3.44 19.44 4.58
N TYR A 140 3.08 20.70 4.30
CA TYR A 140 2.66 21.12 2.97
C TYR A 140 3.82 21.06 1.97
N PHE A 141 5.01 21.52 2.37
CA PHE A 141 6.20 21.44 1.54
C PHE A 141 6.54 19.99 1.18
N LEU A 142 6.58 19.07 2.16
CA LEU A 142 6.82 17.66 1.92
C LEU A 142 5.75 17.02 1.03
N SER A 143 4.49 17.40 1.19
CA SER A 143 3.40 16.89 0.35
C SER A 143 3.44 17.40 -1.10
N SER A 144 4.12 18.50 -1.38
CA SER A 144 4.30 19.02 -2.74
C SER A 144 5.45 18.34 -3.49
N LEU A 145 6.32 17.64 -2.76
CA LEU A 145 7.43 16.92 -3.39
C LEU A 145 6.97 15.55 -3.91
N PRO A 146 7.29 15.20 -5.15
CA PRO A 146 7.07 13.84 -5.65
C PRO A 146 7.87 12.83 -4.80
N SER A 147 7.26 11.69 -4.47
CA SER A 147 7.90 10.67 -3.62
C SER A 147 9.22 10.13 -4.18
N PHE A 148 9.33 10.01 -5.50
CA PHE A 148 10.58 9.60 -6.14
C PHE A 148 11.71 10.64 -5.94
N PHE A 149 11.37 11.94 -5.94
CA PHE A 149 12.35 12.99 -5.70
C PHE A 149 12.88 12.93 -4.26
N LEU A 150 11.98 12.75 -3.30
CA LEU A 150 12.36 12.55 -1.89
C LEU A 150 13.26 11.31 -1.75
N ALA A 151 12.94 10.22 -2.45
CA ALA A 151 13.76 9.00 -2.46
C ALA A 151 15.17 9.24 -3.00
N LEU A 152 15.29 9.99 -4.11
CA LEU A 152 16.58 10.34 -4.69
C LEU A 152 17.40 11.26 -3.79
N LEU A 153 16.75 12.25 -3.17
CA LEU A 153 17.39 13.17 -2.21
C LEU A 153 17.91 12.40 -0.99
N MET A 154 17.09 11.53 -0.40
CA MET A 154 17.48 10.71 0.73
C MET A 154 18.62 9.75 0.37
N ARG A 155 18.58 9.13 -0.81
CA ARG A 155 19.66 8.28 -1.30
C ARG A 155 20.97 9.05 -1.45
N TYR A 156 20.90 10.25 -2.02
CA TYR A 156 22.07 11.12 -2.14
C TYR A 156 22.66 11.46 -0.78
N VAL A 157 21.82 11.92 0.16
CA VAL A 157 22.29 12.36 1.49
C VAL A 157 22.74 11.17 2.34
N MET A 158 21.89 10.14 2.50
CA MET A 158 22.13 9.05 3.45
C MET A 158 23.12 8.00 2.94
N SER A 159 23.13 7.72 1.64
CA SER A 159 23.97 6.66 1.09
C SER A 159 25.25 7.18 0.45
N MET A 160 25.17 8.28 -0.33
CA MET A 160 26.36 8.78 -1.05
C MET A 160 27.17 9.76 -0.21
N LYS A 161 26.53 10.69 0.49
CA LYS A 161 27.23 11.73 1.25
C LYS A 161 27.59 11.29 2.67
N LEU A 162 26.65 10.72 3.41
CA LEU A 162 26.85 10.29 4.81
C LEU A 162 27.28 8.82 4.94
N GLN A 163 27.13 8.01 3.89
CA GLN A 163 27.46 6.58 3.85
C GLN A 163 26.87 5.74 5.00
N LEU A 164 25.72 6.17 5.54
CA LEU A 164 25.03 5.52 6.64
C LEU A 164 24.22 4.30 6.21
N LEU A 165 23.68 4.33 4.97
CA LEU A 165 22.80 3.32 4.42
C LEU A 165 23.33 2.82 3.07
N PRO A 166 23.01 1.56 2.69
CA PRO A 166 23.46 1.01 1.42
C PRO A 166 22.79 1.76 0.24
N VAL A 167 23.52 1.89 -0.87
CA VAL A 167 23.04 2.54 -2.09
C VAL A 167 21.94 1.71 -2.76
N ILE A 168 22.02 0.38 -2.68
CA ILE A 168 21.02 -0.54 -3.22
C ILE A 168 20.13 -0.98 -2.06
N GLY A 169 18.84 -0.69 -2.19
CA GLY A 169 17.83 -1.17 -1.24
C GLY A 169 17.69 -2.70 -1.35
N SER A 170 17.57 -3.35 -0.22
CA SER A 170 17.17 -4.76 -0.15
C SER A 170 16.07 -4.91 0.89
N VAL A 171 15.30 -5.98 0.81
CA VAL A 171 14.21 -6.25 1.76
C VAL A 171 14.73 -6.80 3.08
N SER A 172 16.03 -7.03 3.21
CA SER A 172 16.67 -7.58 4.40
C SER A 172 17.74 -6.65 4.95
N GLY A 173 17.91 -6.68 6.26
CA GLY A 173 18.93 -5.91 6.96
C GLY A 173 18.78 -4.40 6.80
N LYS A 174 19.90 -3.70 6.64
CA LYS A 174 19.92 -2.22 6.50
C LYS A 174 19.28 -1.71 5.21
N GLY A 175 19.05 -2.57 4.21
CA GLY A 175 18.52 -2.18 2.92
C GLY A 175 17.04 -1.75 2.95
N ILE A 176 16.26 -2.23 3.93
CA ILE A 176 14.84 -1.86 4.08
C ILE A 176 14.64 -0.48 4.70
N ILE A 177 15.65 0.03 5.44
CA ILE A 177 15.52 1.26 6.23
C ILE A 177 15.21 2.45 5.34
N MET A 178 15.94 2.61 4.23
CA MET A 178 15.75 3.76 3.35
C MET A 178 14.37 3.77 2.67
N PRO A 179 13.90 2.70 2.02
CA PRO A 179 12.54 2.65 1.47
C PRO A 179 11.47 2.91 2.54
N ALA A 180 11.61 2.32 3.74
CA ALA A 180 10.67 2.53 4.84
C ALA A 180 10.64 3.99 5.31
N LEU A 181 11.82 4.65 5.42
CA LEU A 181 11.90 6.07 5.79
C LEU A 181 11.28 6.98 4.73
N VAL A 182 11.51 6.72 3.43
CA VAL A 182 10.92 7.51 2.35
C VAL A 182 9.40 7.43 2.41
N LEU A 183 8.85 6.21 2.50
CA LEU A 183 7.40 5.99 2.62
C LEU A 183 6.85 6.65 3.90
N ALA A 184 7.53 6.46 5.02
CA ALA A 184 7.11 7.03 6.30
C ALA A 184 7.09 8.57 6.28
N LEU A 185 8.09 9.23 5.71
CA LEU A 185 8.13 10.68 5.62
C LEU A 185 7.03 11.24 4.70
N THR A 186 6.83 10.59 3.55
CA THR A 186 5.76 10.97 2.62
C THR A 186 4.38 10.85 3.27
N LEU A 187 4.13 9.74 3.96
CA LEU A 187 2.86 9.52 4.65
C LEU A 187 2.71 10.42 5.89
N SER A 188 3.78 10.60 6.66
CA SER A 188 3.73 11.41 7.89
C SER A 188 3.27 12.83 7.65
N ALA A 189 3.63 13.43 6.52
CA ALA A 189 3.18 14.77 6.16
C ALA A 189 1.64 14.86 6.08
N TRP A 190 0.98 13.82 5.57
CA TRP A 190 -0.47 13.73 5.53
C TRP A 190 -1.08 13.36 6.89
N TYR A 191 -0.51 12.35 7.57
CA TYR A 191 -0.99 11.86 8.85
C TYR A 191 -0.94 12.91 9.96
N ILE A 192 0.12 13.73 10.03
CA ILE A 192 0.23 14.83 11.00
C ILE A 192 -0.99 15.75 10.89
N ARG A 193 -1.36 16.14 9.67
CA ARG A 193 -2.52 17.01 9.44
C ARG A 193 -3.84 16.34 9.82
N GLN A 194 -4.00 15.05 9.49
CA GLN A 194 -5.21 14.29 9.84
C GLN A 194 -5.36 14.14 11.35
N ILE A 195 -4.29 13.72 12.03
CA ILE A 195 -4.30 13.55 13.49
C ILE A 195 -4.58 14.89 14.19
N ARG A 196 -3.91 15.98 13.73
CA ARG A 196 -4.20 17.30 14.21
C ARG A 196 -5.69 17.66 14.08
N GLY A 197 -6.27 17.43 12.90
CA GLY A 197 -7.69 17.69 12.63
C GLY A 197 -8.61 16.89 13.54
N ILE A 198 -8.38 15.59 13.68
CA ILE A 198 -9.16 14.69 14.54
C ILE A 198 -9.10 15.15 16.01
N VAL A 199 -7.90 15.49 16.50
CA VAL A 199 -7.73 15.93 17.90
C VAL A 199 -8.39 17.29 18.14
N LEU A 200 -8.31 18.22 17.19
CA LEU A 200 -8.97 19.52 17.30
C LEU A 200 -10.49 19.37 17.30
N GLN A 201 -11.05 18.54 16.41
CA GLN A 201 -12.47 18.27 16.36
C GLN A 201 -12.99 17.63 17.65
N GLU A 202 -12.21 16.75 18.25
CA GLU A 202 -12.56 16.13 19.54
C GLU A 202 -12.47 17.11 20.71
N LEU A 203 -11.51 18.06 20.68
CA LEU A 203 -11.38 19.12 21.68
C LEU A 203 -12.54 20.11 21.68
N GLU A 204 -13.31 20.20 20.60
CA GLU A 204 -14.48 21.07 20.44
C GLU A 204 -15.80 20.39 20.90
N GLN A 205 -15.75 19.14 21.44
CA GLN A 205 -16.93 18.43 21.90
C GLN A 205 -17.43 18.96 23.26
N GLU A 206 -18.75 18.93 23.48
CA GLU A 206 -19.42 19.46 24.70
C GLU A 206 -18.90 18.85 26.00
N TYR A 207 -18.52 17.56 26.00
CA TYR A 207 -17.97 16.92 27.18
C TYR A 207 -16.64 17.53 27.64
N VAL A 208 -15.86 18.09 26.72
CA VAL A 208 -14.59 18.77 27.01
C VAL A 208 -14.85 20.03 27.82
N ASP A 209 -15.88 20.80 27.46
CA ASP A 209 -16.26 21.99 28.20
C ASP A 209 -16.84 21.62 29.59
N GLY A 210 -17.57 20.52 29.68
CA GLY A 210 -18.01 19.97 30.97
C GLY A 210 -16.84 19.57 31.88
N LEU A 211 -15.75 19.04 31.32
CA LEU A 211 -14.52 18.70 32.08
C LEU A 211 -13.77 19.96 32.53
N LYS A 212 -13.67 20.98 31.67
CA LYS A 212 -13.05 22.28 32.01
C LYS A 212 -13.81 22.96 33.15
N SER A 213 -15.15 22.96 33.09
CA SER A 213 -16.02 23.55 34.12
C SER A 213 -15.87 22.85 35.47
N ARG A 214 -15.46 21.57 35.50
CA ARG A 214 -15.12 20.80 36.70
C ARG A 214 -13.68 20.99 37.18
N GLY A 215 -12.90 21.88 36.56
CA GLY A 215 -11.53 22.19 36.94
C GLY A 215 -10.48 21.19 36.47
N ALA A 216 -10.80 20.33 35.49
CA ALA A 216 -9.81 19.42 34.94
C ALA A 216 -8.75 20.20 34.11
N SER A 217 -7.48 19.89 34.31
CA SER A 217 -6.38 20.53 33.57
C SER A 217 -6.40 20.14 32.08
N GLU A 218 -5.99 21.05 31.19
CA GLU A 218 -5.94 20.83 29.73
C GLU A 218 -5.16 19.55 29.35
N ASN A 219 -4.02 19.29 30.00
CA ASN A 219 -3.25 18.08 29.75
C ASN A 219 -4.02 16.82 30.13
N ARG A 220 -4.73 16.83 31.25
CA ARG A 220 -5.53 15.67 31.68
C ARG A 220 -6.69 15.43 30.69
N ILE A 221 -7.35 16.48 30.25
CA ILE A 221 -8.41 16.41 29.23
C ILE A 221 -7.83 15.79 27.95
N LEU A 222 -6.74 16.34 27.43
CA LEU A 222 -6.12 15.90 26.19
C LEU A 222 -5.69 14.43 26.27
N PHE A 223 -4.82 14.07 27.23
CA PHE A 223 -4.18 12.75 27.23
C PHE A 223 -5.08 11.62 27.72
N PHE A 224 -6.03 11.87 28.63
CA PHE A 224 -6.86 10.82 29.22
C PHE A 224 -8.28 10.72 28.63
N HIS A 225 -8.80 11.78 28.03
CA HIS A 225 -10.15 11.80 27.49
C HIS A 225 -10.15 11.92 25.95
N VAL A 226 -9.60 13.00 25.43
CA VAL A 226 -9.60 13.31 23.98
C VAL A 226 -8.85 12.25 23.17
N LEU A 227 -7.62 11.93 23.54
CA LEU A 227 -6.84 10.96 22.76
C LEU A 227 -7.44 9.56 22.76
N LYS A 228 -8.13 9.17 23.84
CA LYS A 228 -8.83 7.89 23.90
C LYS A 228 -9.92 7.80 22.83
N ASN A 229 -10.69 8.85 22.66
CA ASN A 229 -11.75 8.92 21.66
C ASN A 229 -11.19 9.04 20.23
N CYS A 230 -10.06 9.72 20.07
CA CYS A 230 -9.36 9.86 18.79
C CYS A 230 -8.76 8.55 18.27
N MET A 231 -8.56 7.53 19.10
CA MET A 231 -7.91 6.27 18.70
C MET A 231 -8.67 5.54 17.60
N LEU A 232 -10.01 5.50 17.67
CA LEU A 232 -10.82 4.80 16.68
C LEU A 232 -10.67 5.40 15.26
N PRO A 233 -10.88 6.70 15.04
CA PRO A 233 -10.64 7.30 13.71
C PRO A 233 -9.17 7.17 13.26
N ILE A 234 -8.19 7.28 14.16
CA ILE A 234 -6.77 7.14 13.80
C ILE A 234 -6.45 5.71 13.34
N VAL A 235 -6.93 4.69 14.05
CA VAL A 235 -6.75 3.27 13.65
C VAL A 235 -7.46 2.99 12.34
N THR A 236 -8.62 3.59 12.10
CA THR A 236 -9.34 3.47 10.81
C THR A 236 -8.50 4.02 9.65
N LEU A 237 -7.88 5.20 9.82
CA LEU A 237 -6.98 5.78 8.82
C LEU A 237 -5.79 4.84 8.52
N LEU A 238 -5.21 4.22 9.55
CA LEU A 238 -4.12 3.25 9.39
C LEU A 238 -4.56 2.03 8.58
N GLY A 239 -5.73 1.48 8.90
CA GLY A 239 -6.28 0.35 8.16
C GLY A 239 -6.51 0.66 6.68
N MET A 240 -6.98 1.87 6.36
CA MET A 240 -7.13 2.31 4.97
C MET A 240 -5.78 2.42 4.26
N SER A 241 -4.77 2.98 4.91
CA SER A 241 -3.43 3.13 4.30
C SER A 241 -2.70 1.80 4.11
N PHE A 242 -2.98 0.80 4.94
CA PHE A 242 -2.44 -0.55 4.75
C PHE A 242 -2.88 -1.17 3.41
N GLY A 243 -4.09 -0.82 2.94
CA GLY A 243 -4.59 -1.29 1.64
C GLY A 243 -4.06 -0.49 0.44
N THR A 244 -3.42 0.66 0.65
CA THR A 244 -2.89 1.54 -0.42
C THR A 244 -1.37 1.46 -0.59
N LEU A 245 -0.66 0.86 0.36
CA LEU A 245 0.78 0.59 0.33
C LEU A 245 1.09 -0.79 -0.26
#